data_0243984a1df7de0142f58adb5a66fa0b
#
_entry.id   0243984a1df7de0142f58adb5a66fa0b
#
_cell.length_a   1.000
_cell.length_b   1.000
_cell.length_c   1.000
_cell.angle_alpha   90.00
_cell.angle_beta   90.00
_cell.angle_gamma   90.00
#
_symmetry.space_group_name_H-M   'P 1'
#
loop_
_entity.id
_entity.type
_entity.pdbx_description
1 polymer ?
#
loop_
_entity_poly.entity_id
_entity_poly.type
_entity_poly.pdbx_seq_one_letter_code
_entity_poly.pdbx_strand_id
1 'polypeptide(L)'
;MKRILLLCAWLTAGLLHANAEVDENFYVYLCFGQSNMEGQAQPETVDQTVDERFQMMACVDFTNPVRKKGEWYAATPPLVRQWTKIGMADYFGRTMVAALPQNVKVGVVDVAIGGVDIKGFMSEEVADYLKTAEQWMKNSFAEYDNDPYKRLVDMAKIAQQSGVIKGILLHQGETNNGQDSWRDKVKTIYERLLTDLNLKAEDVPLFAGETVNADVGGTCSLHNSVIARLPEKIPTAHVVPSNGCPCASDNIHFTVAGYRTMGKRYAYEVLKVMGLETKAQADYAWSDGLKKIYQLESLDPVDDIQLRVGGSKVLAIWGTFADGHRENLTNECTLTSSDFTIEGNTVSATADKTGTVTATYTDFLGQEHQLTINVSAASSGPNQVLVLNSPTKGANQWDNEAIVKLAIPMEKGKSYVIRATMKADDPSDFAIWPRYDASTNRDQWGNSADIQYLSSYNLTTQFQEFSWTMKADHPHDVIIFAIGKMGGNIYIDDLSCMEQGGSTEMIANGTFDSDNLTNWSVLSWTGQKMSVQEDASTAIESVLSSESAATKTVYDLQGRRISGQPSKGLYIIEGKKTVIR
;
A
#
# COMPACT_ATOMS: atom_id res chain seq x y z
N MET A 1 -23.63 95.29 -11.82
CA MET A 1 -24.34 93.99 -11.86
C MET A 1 -23.40 92.94 -12.46
N LYS A 2 -22.73 92.19 -11.63
CA LYS A 2 -21.84 91.09 -12.05
C LYS A 2 -22.52 89.81 -11.66
N ARG A 3 -22.84 88.94 -12.64
CA ARG A 3 -23.40 87.60 -12.45
C ARG A 3 -22.24 86.66 -12.23
N ILE A 4 -22.19 85.97 -11.05
CA ILE A 4 -21.29 84.89 -10.72
C ILE A 4 -21.95 83.58 -11.16
N LEU A 5 -21.36 82.88 -12.13
CA LEU A 5 -21.72 81.49 -12.47
C LEU A 5 -20.97 80.53 -11.51
N LEU A 6 -21.72 79.80 -10.70
CA LEU A 6 -21.16 78.63 -9.95
C LEU A 6 -21.16 77.44 -10.91
N LEU A 7 -19.95 76.92 -11.20
CA LEU A 7 -19.74 75.59 -11.83
C LEU A 7 -19.68 74.51 -10.72
N CYS A 8 -20.72 73.68 -10.60
CA CYS A 8 -20.66 72.48 -9.81
C CYS A 8 -19.95 71.36 -10.59
N ALA A 9 -18.68 71.09 -10.28
CA ALA A 9 -17.99 69.91 -10.78
C ALA A 9 -18.41 68.71 -9.95
N TRP A 10 -19.12 67.77 -10.56
CA TRP A 10 -19.38 66.45 -10.00
C TRP A 10 -18.08 65.57 -10.13
N LEU A 11 -17.38 65.39 -9.04
CA LEU A 11 -16.33 64.33 -8.95
C LEU A 11 -17.06 62.98 -8.80
N THR A 12 -17.20 62.25 -9.86
CA THR A 12 -17.48 60.83 -9.78
C THR A 12 -16.18 60.11 -9.39
N ALA A 13 -16.01 59.85 -8.09
CA ALA A 13 -15.00 58.92 -7.61
C ALA A 13 -15.41 57.51 -8.06
N GLY A 14 -14.92 57.07 -9.21
CA GLY A 14 -14.96 55.69 -9.60
C GLY A 14 -14.13 54.89 -8.61
N LEU A 15 -14.78 54.10 -7.75
CA LEU A 15 -14.15 53.06 -7.00
C LEU A 15 -13.60 52.02 -8.03
N LEU A 16 -12.38 52.21 -8.48
CA LEU A 16 -11.59 51.17 -9.07
C LEU A 16 -11.40 50.10 -7.99
N HIS A 17 -12.22 49.09 -8.00
CA HIS A 17 -11.86 47.83 -7.35
C HIS A 17 -10.63 47.35 -8.12
N ALA A 18 -9.45 47.60 -7.59
CA ALA A 18 -8.25 46.87 -7.99
C ALA A 18 -8.54 45.40 -7.67
N ASN A 19 -8.90 44.61 -8.68
CA ASN A 19 -8.80 43.16 -8.53
C ASN A 19 -7.35 42.92 -8.14
N ALA A 20 -7.11 42.42 -6.94
CA ALA A 20 -5.79 41.97 -6.54
C ALA A 20 -5.38 40.91 -7.59
N GLU A 21 -4.26 41.12 -8.23
CA GLU A 21 -3.70 40.16 -9.18
C GLU A 21 -3.47 38.84 -8.44
N VAL A 22 -3.89 37.72 -9.03
CA VAL A 22 -3.70 36.39 -8.45
C VAL A 22 -2.19 36.14 -8.29
N ASP A 23 -1.76 35.75 -7.09
CA ASP A 23 -0.37 35.43 -6.83
C ASP A 23 -0.02 34.06 -7.45
N GLU A 24 0.62 34.05 -8.60
CA GLU A 24 1.04 32.84 -9.32
C GLU A 24 2.02 31.99 -8.50
N ASN A 25 2.65 32.53 -7.48
CA ASN A 25 3.52 31.83 -6.53
C ASN A 25 2.78 31.40 -5.26
N PHE A 26 1.48 31.54 -5.18
CA PHE A 26 0.69 30.98 -4.10
C PHE A 26 -0.02 29.70 -4.59
N TYR A 27 0.59 28.54 -4.31
CA TYR A 27 0.10 27.22 -4.71
C TYR A 27 -0.95 26.73 -3.73
N VAL A 28 -2.18 26.56 -4.18
CA VAL A 28 -3.31 26.11 -3.37
C VAL A 28 -3.61 24.65 -3.66
N TYR A 29 -3.84 23.88 -2.60
CA TYR A 29 -4.26 22.47 -2.68
C TYR A 29 -5.62 22.32 -1.99
N LEU A 30 -6.54 21.64 -2.67
CA LEU A 30 -7.84 21.30 -2.10
C LEU A 30 -7.71 19.96 -1.39
N CYS A 31 -8.17 19.89 -0.16
CA CYS A 31 -8.14 18.66 0.63
C CYS A 31 -9.57 18.25 0.97
N PHE A 32 -9.89 16.96 0.81
CA PHE A 32 -11.17 16.44 1.27
C PHE A 32 -11.07 14.98 1.67
N GLY A 33 -11.95 14.54 2.54
CA GLY A 33 -11.95 13.16 3.02
C GLY A 33 -12.67 12.95 4.33
N GLN A 34 -12.20 11.96 5.08
CA GLN A 34 -12.78 11.63 6.38
C GLN A 34 -11.79 11.87 7.54
N SER A 35 -11.92 11.16 8.64
CA SER A 35 -11.20 11.42 9.89
C SER A 35 -9.66 11.51 9.74
N ASN A 36 -9.07 10.72 8.85
CA ASN A 36 -7.62 10.78 8.63
C ASN A 36 -7.20 12.05 7.84
N MET A 37 -8.05 12.60 6.97
CA MET A 37 -7.82 13.94 6.42
C MET A 37 -8.09 15.02 7.45
N GLU A 38 -9.19 14.89 8.19
CA GLU A 38 -9.64 15.85 9.20
C GLU A 38 -8.64 16.07 10.33
N GLY A 39 -7.89 15.02 10.73
CA GLY A 39 -6.88 15.05 11.78
C GLY A 39 -7.36 14.54 13.14
N GLN A 40 -6.73 13.47 13.63
CA GLN A 40 -7.12 12.76 14.85
C GLN A 40 -6.01 12.63 15.90
N ALA A 41 -4.74 12.88 15.55
CA ALA A 41 -3.64 12.77 16.52
C ALA A 41 -3.36 14.11 17.22
N GLN A 42 -3.14 14.05 18.54
CA GLN A 42 -2.87 15.25 19.34
C GLN A 42 -1.57 15.92 18.88
N PRO A 43 -1.57 17.21 18.53
CA PRO A 43 -0.36 17.93 18.15
C PRO A 43 0.65 17.97 19.30
N GLU A 44 1.94 17.89 18.96
CA GLU A 44 3.07 18.09 19.87
C GLU A 44 3.61 19.51 19.74
N THR A 45 4.56 19.87 20.61
CA THR A 45 5.14 21.23 20.62
C THR A 45 5.77 21.61 19.27
N VAL A 46 6.43 20.67 18.59
CA VAL A 46 7.04 20.88 17.27
C VAL A 46 6.01 21.25 16.20
N ASP A 47 4.79 20.76 16.31
CA ASP A 47 3.73 21.00 15.34
C ASP A 47 3.17 22.43 15.43
N GLN A 48 3.49 23.17 16.50
CA GLN A 48 3.07 24.54 16.67
C GLN A 48 3.97 25.54 15.89
N THR A 49 5.16 25.12 15.45
CA THR A 49 6.06 25.93 14.65
C THR A 49 5.75 25.74 13.18
N VAL A 50 5.33 26.80 12.48
CA VAL A 50 4.90 26.78 11.08
C VAL A 50 5.60 27.91 10.33
N ASP A 51 6.08 27.61 9.11
CA ASP A 51 6.59 28.63 8.18
C ASP A 51 5.40 29.51 7.73
N GLU A 52 5.57 30.83 7.74
CA GLU A 52 4.52 31.79 7.34
C GLU A 52 4.06 31.62 5.90
N ARG A 53 4.86 30.98 5.04
CA ARG A 53 4.50 30.65 3.66
C ARG A 53 3.51 29.49 3.59
N PHE A 54 3.39 28.66 4.63
CA PHE A 54 2.38 27.62 4.71
C PHE A 54 1.12 28.16 5.38
N GLN A 55 0.03 28.20 4.62
CA GLN A 55 -1.24 28.78 5.03
C GLN A 55 -2.40 27.79 4.93
N MET A 56 -3.42 28.01 5.75
CA MET A 56 -4.68 27.30 5.68
C MET A 56 -5.82 28.31 5.50
N MET A 57 -6.82 27.98 4.68
CA MET A 57 -8.07 28.72 4.64
C MET A 57 -9.05 28.13 5.65
N ALA A 58 -9.60 28.95 6.53
CA ALA A 58 -10.66 28.47 7.42
C ALA A 58 -11.92 28.18 6.61
N CYS A 59 -12.34 26.91 6.57
CA CYS A 59 -13.56 26.50 5.86
C CYS A 59 -14.83 26.63 6.70
N VAL A 60 -14.68 26.92 8.00
CA VAL A 60 -15.73 27.28 8.96
C VAL A 60 -15.20 28.35 9.90
N ASP A 61 -16.07 29.02 10.66
CA ASP A 61 -15.63 29.92 11.73
C ASP A 61 -15.08 29.13 12.92
N PHE A 62 -13.93 29.57 13.45
CA PHE A 62 -13.36 29.06 14.71
C PHE A 62 -13.52 30.12 15.79
N THR A 63 -13.75 29.67 17.01
CA THR A 63 -13.79 30.53 18.19
C THR A 63 -12.50 30.53 19.00
N ASN A 64 -11.76 29.41 18.95
CA ASN A 64 -10.46 29.27 19.58
C ASN A 64 -9.58 28.25 18.82
N PRO A 65 -8.49 28.67 18.13
CA PRO A 65 -8.11 30.06 17.86
C PRO A 65 -9.18 30.76 17.02
N VAL A 66 -9.26 32.08 17.12
CA VAL A 66 -10.24 32.85 16.32
C VAL A 66 -9.82 32.83 14.86
N ARG A 67 -10.67 32.25 13.98
CA ARG A 67 -10.49 32.23 12.52
C ARG A 67 -11.84 32.44 11.85
N LYS A 68 -11.86 33.20 10.78
CA LYS A 68 -13.06 33.50 10.01
C LYS A 68 -13.10 32.69 8.73
N LYS A 69 -14.25 32.12 8.42
CA LYS A 69 -14.50 31.39 7.19
C LYS A 69 -14.12 32.22 5.97
N GLY A 70 -13.33 31.61 5.06
CA GLY A 70 -12.84 32.22 3.82
C GLY A 70 -11.58 33.07 3.98
N GLU A 71 -11.01 33.19 5.18
CA GLU A 71 -9.78 33.92 5.42
C GLU A 71 -8.58 32.97 5.55
N TRP A 72 -7.38 33.46 5.15
CA TRP A 72 -6.13 32.74 5.24
C TRP A 72 -5.42 33.00 6.58
N TYR A 73 -4.82 31.95 7.12
CA TYR A 73 -4.04 31.98 8.37
C TYR A 73 -2.79 31.13 8.22
N ALA A 74 -1.72 31.41 9.01
CA ALA A 74 -0.62 30.47 9.16
C ALA A 74 -1.18 29.10 9.58
N ALA A 75 -0.73 28.03 8.92
CA ALA A 75 -1.32 26.71 9.04
C ALA A 75 -0.90 25.99 10.35
N THR A 76 -1.11 26.64 11.48
CA THR A 76 -0.95 26.03 12.80
C THR A 76 -2.15 25.15 13.11
N PRO A 77 -1.99 23.89 13.55
CA PRO A 77 -3.10 23.02 13.90
C PRO A 77 -4.05 23.65 14.94
N PRO A 78 -5.36 23.36 14.86
CA PRO A 78 -6.05 22.50 13.90
C PRO A 78 -6.32 23.22 12.56
N LEU A 79 -6.32 22.48 11.43
CA LEU A 79 -6.52 23.07 10.10
C LEU A 79 -7.97 23.02 9.61
N VAL A 80 -8.76 22.05 10.05
CA VAL A 80 -10.09 21.74 9.47
C VAL A 80 -11.23 22.38 10.27
N ARG A 81 -11.32 22.09 11.56
CA ARG A 81 -12.28 22.64 12.52
C ARG A 81 -11.60 22.82 13.87
N GLN A 82 -12.11 23.71 14.70
CA GLN A 82 -11.46 24.09 15.96
C GLN A 82 -11.20 22.92 16.93
N TRP A 83 -11.92 21.81 16.81
CA TRP A 83 -11.80 20.65 17.69
C TRP A 83 -11.04 19.48 17.04
N THR A 84 -10.67 19.60 15.76
CA THR A 84 -9.82 18.63 15.10
C THR A 84 -8.38 18.74 15.57
N LYS A 85 -7.53 17.85 15.12
CA LYS A 85 -6.17 17.74 15.57
C LYS A 85 -5.21 17.79 14.38
N ILE A 86 -4.01 17.17 14.49
CA ILE A 86 -3.10 17.08 13.36
C ILE A 86 -3.59 16.05 12.34
N GLY A 87 -3.56 16.40 11.06
CA GLY A 87 -3.87 15.57 9.91
C GLY A 87 -2.74 15.56 8.88
N MET A 88 -2.99 14.99 7.73
CA MET A 88 -1.96 14.86 6.69
C MET A 88 -1.61 16.18 6.03
N ALA A 89 -2.57 17.09 5.90
CA ALA A 89 -2.37 18.41 5.32
C ALA A 89 -1.30 19.24 6.06
N ASP A 90 -1.11 19.00 7.38
CA ASP A 90 -0.11 19.69 8.18
C ASP A 90 1.31 19.48 7.64
N TYR A 91 1.72 18.22 7.50
CA TYR A 91 3.08 17.91 7.04
C TYR A 91 3.23 17.89 5.54
N PHE A 92 2.13 17.81 4.81
CA PHE A 92 2.11 18.11 3.39
C PHE A 92 2.62 19.54 3.12
N GLY A 93 1.97 20.55 3.69
CA GLY A 93 2.34 21.94 3.42
C GLY A 93 3.71 22.33 3.97
N ARG A 94 4.10 21.82 5.15
CA ARG A 94 5.45 22.03 5.73
C ARG A 94 6.54 21.49 4.81
N THR A 95 6.34 20.28 4.27
CA THR A 95 7.30 19.66 3.36
C THR A 95 7.36 20.40 2.02
N MET A 96 6.22 20.82 1.49
CA MET A 96 6.16 21.62 0.28
C MET A 96 6.94 22.93 0.40
N VAL A 97 6.71 23.72 1.45
CA VAL A 97 7.44 25.02 1.61
C VAL A 97 8.93 24.81 1.86
N ALA A 98 9.32 23.68 2.49
CA ALA A 98 10.73 23.35 2.67
C ALA A 98 11.44 22.98 1.34
N ALA A 99 10.73 22.47 0.36
CA ALA A 99 11.25 22.07 -0.96
C ALA A 99 11.12 23.16 -2.02
N LEU A 100 10.09 24.02 -1.92
CA LEU A 100 9.78 25.03 -2.93
C LEU A 100 10.57 26.34 -2.72
N PRO A 101 10.88 27.09 -3.80
CA PRO A 101 11.58 28.37 -3.70
C PRO A 101 10.98 29.32 -2.67
N GLN A 102 11.83 30.18 -2.06
CA GLN A 102 11.43 31.07 -0.96
C GLN A 102 10.30 32.05 -1.28
N ASN A 103 10.11 32.37 -2.56
CA ASN A 103 9.01 33.21 -3.02
C ASN A 103 7.69 32.47 -3.21
N VAL A 104 7.67 31.14 -3.06
CA VAL A 104 6.47 30.31 -3.21
C VAL A 104 5.80 30.11 -1.87
N LYS A 105 4.48 30.36 -1.81
CA LYS A 105 3.60 30.03 -0.69
C LYS A 105 2.79 28.77 -1.01
N VAL A 106 2.39 28.07 0.02
CA VAL A 106 1.51 26.90 -0.09
C VAL A 106 0.28 27.12 0.78
N GLY A 107 -0.90 26.91 0.21
CA GLY A 107 -2.16 27.00 0.92
C GLY A 107 -2.95 25.71 0.84
N VAL A 108 -3.65 25.37 1.91
CA VAL A 108 -4.60 24.26 1.92
C VAL A 108 -6.02 24.75 2.20
N VAL A 109 -6.97 24.19 1.46
CA VAL A 109 -8.42 24.38 1.67
C VAL A 109 -8.96 22.99 2.00
N ASP A 110 -9.23 22.73 3.27
CA ASP A 110 -9.54 21.38 3.76
C ASP A 110 -10.98 21.28 4.27
N VAL A 111 -11.75 20.39 3.65
CA VAL A 111 -13.11 20.05 4.03
C VAL A 111 -13.21 18.55 4.24
N ALA A 112 -13.17 18.11 5.49
CA ALA A 112 -13.24 16.72 5.85
C ALA A 112 -14.23 16.48 7.01
N ILE A 113 -14.82 15.26 7.05
CA ILE A 113 -15.78 14.86 8.08
C ILE A 113 -15.43 13.45 8.55
N GLY A 114 -15.10 13.27 9.82
CA GLY A 114 -14.81 11.97 10.40
C GLY A 114 -15.92 10.95 10.12
N GLY A 115 -15.56 9.74 9.69
CA GLY A 115 -16.50 8.65 9.43
C GLY A 115 -17.44 8.80 8.23
N VAL A 116 -17.27 9.83 7.40
CA VAL A 116 -18.15 10.06 6.24
C VAL A 116 -17.98 9.00 5.16
N ASP A 117 -19.08 8.45 4.64
CA ASP A 117 -19.09 7.74 3.34
C ASP A 117 -18.80 8.74 2.21
N ILE A 118 -18.14 8.28 1.15
CA ILE A 118 -17.85 9.13 -0.04
C ILE A 118 -19.11 9.80 -0.62
N LYS A 119 -20.29 9.21 -0.43
CA LYS A 119 -21.59 9.81 -0.77
C LYS A 119 -21.82 11.15 -0.10
N GLY A 120 -21.21 11.41 1.04
CA GLY A 120 -21.28 12.69 1.73
C GLY A 120 -20.71 13.86 0.93
N PHE A 121 -19.88 13.58 -0.07
CA PHE A 121 -19.36 14.56 -1.03
C PHE A 121 -20.10 14.57 -2.38
N MET A 122 -21.23 13.86 -2.49
CA MET A 122 -22.09 13.86 -3.66
C MET A 122 -23.36 14.66 -3.34
N SER A 123 -23.41 15.93 -3.72
CA SER A 123 -24.50 16.86 -3.32
C SER A 123 -25.89 16.30 -3.60
N GLU A 124 -26.06 15.48 -4.64
CA GLU A 124 -27.32 14.81 -4.98
C GLU A 124 -27.67 13.66 -4.03
N GLU A 125 -26.69 13.03 -3.37
CA GLU A 125 -26.90 11.90 -2.44
C GLU A 125 -26.93 12.33 -0.96
N VAL A 126 -26.40 13.52 -0.62
CA VAL A 126 -26.25 14.00 0.77
C VAL A 126 -27.56 14.01 1.55
N ALA A 127 -28.64 14.49 0.95
CA ALA A 127 -29.92 14.59 1.63
C ALA A 127 -30.46 13.20 2.05
N ASP A 128 -30.28 12.19 1.21
CA ASP A 128 -30.67 10.82 1.50
C ASP A 128 -29.70 10.17 2.50
N TYR A 129 -28.41 10.40 2.36
CA TYR A 129 -27.39 9.94 3.30
C TYR A 129 -27.69 10.45 4.74
N LEU A 130 -28.02 11.73 4.89
CA LEU A 130 -28.32 12.33 6.20
C LEU A 130 -29.61 11.83 6.84
N LYS A 131 -30.56 11.27 6.09
CA LYS A 131 -31.79 10.71 6.70
C LYS A 131 -31.48 9.61 7.71
N THR A 132 -30.51 8.75 7.40
CA THR A 132 -30.12 7.60 8.22
C THR A 132 -28.86 7.83 9.06
N ALA A 133 -28.16 8.95 8.85
CA ALA A 133 -26.94 9.27 9.58
C ALA A 133 -27.21 9.51 11.08
N GLU A 134 -26.24 9.15 11.91
CA GLU A 134 -26.25 9.44 13.34
C GLU A 134 -26.23 10.95 13.63
N GLN A 135 -26.69 11.37 14.79
CA GLN A 135 -26.83 12.78 15.12
C GLN A 135 -25.50 13.53 15.11
N TRP A 136 -24.42 12.89 15.56
CA TRP A 136 -23.09 13.51 15.52
C TRP A 136 -22.61 13.77 14.09
N MET A 137 -22.94 12.88 13.15
CA MET A 137 -22.65 13.05 11.73
C MET A 137 -23.45 14.24 11.15
N LYS A 138 -24.76 14.30 11.46
CA LYS A 138 -25.60 15.44 11.08
C LYS A 138 -25.07 16.77 11.60
N ASN A 139 -24.58 16.80 12.83
CA ASN A 139 -23.97 18.00 13.42
C ASN A 139 -22.70 18.41 12.64
N SER A 140 -21.85 17.44 12.26
CA SER A 140 -20.65 17.72 11.47
C SER A 140 -20.98 18.26 10.07
N PHE A 141 -22.02 17.73 9.43
CA PHE A 141 -22.50 18.26 8.14
C PHE A 141 -23.09 19.66 8.27
N ALA A 142 -23.77 19.95 9.37
CA ALA A 142 -24.35 21.29 9.59
C ALA A 142 -23.28 22.40 9.65
N GLU A 143 -22.05 22.11 10.09
CA GLU A 143 -20.93 23.06 10.03
C GLU A 143 -20.56 23.44 8.59
N TYR A 144 -20.89 22.60 7.62
CA TYR A 144 -20.69 22.81 6.18
C TYR A 144 -22.00 23.09 5.43
N ASP A 145 -22.99 23.68 6.09
CA ASP A 145 -24.33 23.98 5.54
C ASP A 145 -25.02 22.73 4.94
N ASN A 146 -24.73 21.54 5.48
CA ASN A 146 -25.16 20.20 5.05
C ASN A 146 -24.73 19.81 3.62
N ASP A 147 -23.74 20.47 3.05
CA ASP A 147 -23.15 20.12 1.75
C ASP A 147 -21.63 20.39 1.75
N PRO A 148 -20.80 19.42 2.20
CA PRO A 148 -19.35 19.59 2.25
C PRO A 148 -18.73 19.76 0.86
N TYR A 149 -19.30 19.15 -0.19
CA TYR A 149 -18.83 19.37 -1.57
C TYR A 149 -18.98 20.84 -1.97
N LYS A 150 -20.18 21.37 -1.79
CA LYS A 150 -20.45 22.78 -2.08
C LYS A 150 -19.55 23.71 -1.25
N ARG A 151 -19.34 23.39 0.04
CA ARG A 151 -18.41 24.15 0.89
C ARG A 151 -17.01 24.15 0.31
N LEU A 152 -16.49 23.00 -0.14
CA LEU A 152 -15.18 22.90 -0.77
C LEU A 152 -15.09 23.79 -2.02
N VAL A 153 -16.10 23.74 -2.89
CA VAL A 153 -16.18 24.58 -4.10
C VAL A 153 -16.23 26.07 -3.76
N ASP A 154 -17.07 26.47 -2.79
CA ASP A 154 -17.20 27.88 -2.40
C ASP A 154 -15.87 28.43 -1.84
N MET A 155 -15.17 27.66 -0.99
CA MET A 155 -13.87 28.05 -0.45
C MET A 155 -12.78 28.04 -1.53
N ALA A 156 -12.81 27.08 -2.44
CA ALA A 156 -11.88 27.02 -3.57
C ALA A 156 -12.02 28.25 -4.49
N LYS A 157 -13.23 28.71 -4.76
CA LYS A 157 -13.47 29.96 -5.53
C LYS A 157 -12.92 31.20 -4.83
N ILE A 158 -12.97 31.25 -3.49
CA ILE A 158 -12.31 32.32 -2.74
C ILE A 158 -10.79 32.19 -2.86
N ALA A 159 -10.28 30.97 -2.73
CA ALA A 159 -8.84 30.71 -2.84
C ALA A 159 -8.26 31.07 -4.22
N GLN A 160 -9.01 30.84 -5.30
CA GLN A 160 -8.64 31.25 -6.68
C GLN A 160 -8.47 32.76 -6.86
N GLN A 161 -9.00 33.57 -5.94
CA GLN A 161 -8.77 35.03 -5.96
C GLN A 161 -7.39 35.38 -5.37
N SER A 162 -6.76 34.48 -4.63
CA SER A 162 -5.50 34.72 -3.96
C SER A 162 -4.33 33.96 -4.60
N GLY A 163 -4.57 32.76 -5.14
CA GLY A 163 -3.53 31.87 -5.64
C GLY A 163 -4.03 30.89 -6.71
N VAL A 164 -3.18 29.96 -7.11
CA VAL A 164 -3.42 28.98 -8.18
C VAL A 164 -3.62 27.60 -7.58
N ILE A 165 -4.74 26.94 -7.89
CA ILE A 165 -4.98 25.55 -7.47
C ILE A 165 -4.06 24.62 -8.26
N LYS A 166 -3.24 23.82 -7.58
CA LYS A 166 -2.19 22.95 -8.14
C LYS A 166 -2.43 21.45 -7.95
N GLY A 167 -3.42 21.07 -7.13
CA GLY A 167 -3.72 19.65 -6.89
C GLY A 167 -4.85 19.47 -5.90
N ILE A 168 -5.33 18.24 -5.82
CA ILE A 168 -6.38 17.82 -4.89
C ILE A 168 -5.87 16.64 -4.09
N LEU A 169 -5.94 16.72 -2.76
CA LEU A 169 -5.56 15.67 -1.82
C LEU A 169 -6.83 14.99 -1.30
N LEU A 170 -6.91 13.69 -1.45
CA LEU A 170 -8.01 12.87 -0.97
C LEU A 170 -7.50 11.86 0.05
N HIS A 171 -8.11 11.83 1.24
CA HIS A 171 -7.93 10.74 2.16
C HIS A 171 -9.27 10.27 2.72
N GLN A 172 -9.81 9.23 2.08
CA GLN A 172 -11.10 8.64 2.41
C GLN A 172 -11.12 7.19 1.92
N GLY A 173 -11.78 6.31 2.64
CA GLY A 173 -11.90 4.91 2.24
C GLY A 173 -12.25 3.98 3.39
N GLU A 174 -11.99 4.34 4.63
CA GLU A 174 -12.22 3.49 5.80
C GLU A 174 -13.70 3.13 5.91
N THR A 175 -14.60 4.08 5.73
CA THR A 175 -16.05 3.85 5.73
C THR A 175 -16.52 3.06 4.50
N ASN A 176 -15.78 3.16 3.39
CA ASN A 176 -16.07 2.46 2.14
C ASN A 176 -15.16 1.23 1.94
N ASN A 177 -14.62 0.65 3.01
CA ASN A 177 -13.63 -0.42 2.97
C ASN A 177 -14.00 -1.53 1.98
N GLY A 178 -13.14 -1.75 0.97
CA GLY A 178 -13.31 -2.76 -0.08
C GLY A 178 -14.39 -2.49 -1.13
N GLN A 179 -15.08 -1.34 -1.10
CA GLN A 179 -16.14 -1.02 -2.06
C GLN A 179 -15.58 -0.48 -3.37
N ASP A 180 -15.55 -1.28 -4.42
CA ASP A 180 -15.01 -0.89 -5.73
C ASP A 180 -15.74 0.30 -6.39
N SER A 181 -17.04 0.44 -6.16
CA SER A 181 -17.84 1.58 -6.63
C SER A 181 -17.39 2.94 -6.08
N TRP A 182 -16.55 2.95 -5.05
CA TRP A 182 -15.91 4.16 -4.51
C TRP A 182 -15.12 4.91 -5.59
N ARG A 183 -14.39 4.18 -6.47
CA ARG A 183 -13.59 4.79 -7.55
C ARG A 183 -14.45 5.61 -8.52
N ASP A 184 -15.64 5.11 -8.87
CA ASP A 184 -16.55 5.81 -9.79
C ASP A 184 -17.12 7.08 -9.12
N LYS A 185 -17.39 7.03 -7.81
CA LYS A 185 -17.83 8.20 -7.05
C LYS A 185 -16.74 9.25 -6.93
N VAL A 186 -15.52 8.85 -6.62
CA VAL A 186 -14.35 9.74 -6.58
C VAL A 186 -14.14 10.40 -7.95
N LYS A 187 -14.23 9.62 -9.03
CA LYS A 187 -14.16 10.17 -10.40
C LYS A 187 -15.22 11.23 -10.62
N THR A 188 -16.47 10.97 -10.25
CA THR A 188 -17.58 11.92 -10.39
C THR A 188 -17.31 13.20 -9.61
N ILE A 189 -16.84 13.10 -8.35
CA ILE A 189 -16.51 14.26 -7.50
C ILE A 189 -15.37 15.06 -8.13
N TYR A 190 -14.31 14.39 -8.56
CA TYR A 190 -13.14 15.03 -9.17
C TYR A 190 -13.50 15.78 -10.47
N GLU A 191 -14.20 15.14 -11.40
CA GLU A 191 -14.62 15.75 -12.66
C GLU A 191 -15.55 16.96 -12.44
N ARG A 192 -16.40 16.86 -11.42
CA ARG A 192 -17.27 17.97 -11.01
C ARG A 192 -16.46 19.13 -10.42
N LEU A 193 -15.47 18.86 -9.57
CA LEU A 193 -14.57 19.90 -9.05
C LEU A 193 -13.84 20.62 -10.18
N LEU A 194 -13.31 19.88 -11.16
CA LEU A 194 -12.68 20.49 -12.33
C LEU A 194 -13.65 21.40 -13.10
N THR A 195 -14.88 20.96 -13.29
CA THR A 195 -15.92 21.72 -13.99
C THR A 195 -16.33 22.97 -13.22
N ASP A 196 -16.67 22.84 -11.93
CA ASP A 196 -17.21 23.92 -11.10
C ASP A 196 -16.17 25.01 -10.81
N LEU A 197 -14.89 24.67 -10.89
CA LEU A 197 -13.76 25.56 -10.65
C LEU A 197 -13.04 25.99 -11.94
N ASN A 198 -13.52 25.53 -13.11
CA ASN A 198 -12.89 25.75 -14.42
C ASN A 198 -11.41 25.39 -14.45
N LEU A 199 -11.10 24.15 -14.00
CA LEU A 199 -9.75 23.59 -13.92
C LEU A 199 -9.58 22.48 -14.96
N LYS A 200 -8.31 22.14 -15.27
CA LYS A 200 -7.95 21.04 -16.15
C LYS A 200 -7.28 19.94 -15.36
N ALA A 201 -7.56 18.68 -15.72
CA ALA A 201 -7.03 17.52 -15.02
C ALA A 201 -5.49 17.44 -15.05
N GLU A 202 -4.88 17.84 -16.15
CA GLU A 202 -3.42 17.88 -16.30
C GLU A 202 -2.72 18.91 -15.40
N ASP A 203 -3.42 20.01 -15.05
CA ASP A 203 -2.91 21.10 -14.21
C ASP A 203 -3.20 20.85 -12.71
N VAL A 204 -4.22 20.03 -12.41
CA VAL A 204 -4.71 19.79 -11.04
C VAL A 204 -4.92 18.28 -10.80
N PRO A 205 -3.84 17.49 -10.71
CA PRO A 205 -3.92 16.07 -10.46
C PRO A 205 -4.53 15.75 -9.08
N LEU A 206 -5.07 14.53 -8.95
CA LEU A 206 -5.62 14.00 -7.70
C LEU A 206 -4.59 13.10 -7.01
N PHE A 207 -4.35 13.32 -5.71
CA PHE A 207 -3.49 12.49 -4.88
C PHE A 207 -4.35 11.79 -3.84
N ALA A 208 -4.44 10.47 -3.92
CA ALA A 208 -5.27 9.65 -3.04
C ALA A 208 -4.39 8.82 -2.11
N GLY A 209 -4.47 9.05 -0.81
CA GLY A 209 -3.72 8.31 0.20
C GLY A 209 -4.39 7.00 0.58
N GLU A 210 -3.58 5.96 0.76
CA GLU A 210 -4.03 4.69 1.30
C GLU A 210 -4.49 4.83 2.75
N THR A 211 -5.51 4.06 3.14
CA THR A 211 -5.89 3.88 4.55
C THR A 211 -4.76 3.17 5.30
N VAL A 212 -4.81 3.13 6.64
CA VAL A 212 -3.80 2.42 7.43
C VAL A 212 -3.55 1.02 6.87
N ASN A 213 -2.29 0.71 6.59
CA ASN A 213 -1.91 -0.51 5.89
C ASN A 213 -1.98 -1.76 6.79
N ALA A 214 -2.13 -2.94 6.19
CA ALA A 214 -2.18 -4.21 6.88
C ALA A 214 -0.87 -4.55 7.62
N ASP A 215 0.28 -4.11 7.11
CA ASP A 215 1.61 -4.33 7.68
C ASP A 215 1.77 -3.73 9.08
N VAL A 216 0.97 -2.71 9.41
CA VAL A 216 0.91 -2.09 10.74
C VAL A 216 -0.41 -2.37 11.48
N GLY A 217 -1.21 -3.29 10.99
CA GLY A 217 -2.45 -3.75 11.64
C GLY A 217 -3.73 -3.00 11.23
N GLY A 218 -3.71 -2.27 10.12
CA GLY A 218 -4.86 -1.51 9.62
C GLY A 218 -6.07 -2.39 9.30
N THR A 219 -7.21 -2.10 9.94
CA THR A 219 -8.46 -2.87 9.76
C THR A 219 -9.22 -2.52 8.48
N CYS A 220 -8.92 -1.36 7.87
CA CYS A 220 -9.53 -0.90 6.63
C CYS A 220 -8.61 -1.08 5.41
N SER A 221 -7.50 -1.80 5.56
CA SER A 221 -6.45 -1.97 4.55
C SER A 221 -6.92 -2.66 3.25
N LEU A 222 -8.04 -3.37 3.27
CA LEU A 222 -8.66 -3.92 2.07
C LEU A 222 -8.96 -2.82 1.03
N HIS A 223 -9.26 -1.59 1.49
CA HIS A 223 -9.53 -0.47 0.61
C HIS A 223 -8.31 -0.02 -0.20
N ASN A 224 -7.10 -0.30 0.27
CA ASN A 224 -5.87 0.08 -0.44
C ASN A 224 -5.79 -0.57 -1.82
N SER A 225 -6.32 -1.80 -1.97
CA SER A 225 -6.45 -2.44 -3.28
C SER A 225 -7.44 -1.71 -4.22
N VAL A 226 -8.42 -1.01 -3.68
CA VAL A 226 -9.36 -0.16 -4.44
C VAL A 226 -8.69 1.14 -4.84
N ILE A 227 -7.98 1.79 -3.89
CA ILE A 227 -7.23 3.03 -4.13
C ILE A 227 -6.14 2.81 -5.17
N ALA A 228 -5.39 1.70 -5.10
CA ALA A 228 -4.33 1.36 -6.04
C ALA A 228 -4.80 1.34 -7.52
N ARG A 229 -6.08 1.05 -7.75
CA ARG A 229 -6.70 1.01 -9.08
C ARG A 229 -7.41 2.32 -9.47
N LEU A 230 -7.32 3.37 -8.66
CA LEU A 230 -7.94 4.67 -8.97
C LEU A 230 -7.41 5.29 -10.28
N PRO A 231 -6.09 5.18 -10.62
CA PRO A 231 -5.56 5.68 -11.88
C PRO A 231 -6.19 5.05 -13.13
N GLU A 232 -6.78 3.87 -13.04
CA GLU A 232 -7.56 3.25 -14.14
C GLU A 232 -8.81 4.07 -14.50
N LYS A 233 -9.36 4.81 -13.52
CA LYS A 233 -10.55 5.65 -13.68
C LYS A 233 -10.21 7.12 -13.90
N ILE A 234 -9.15 7.60 -13.28
CA ILE A 234 -8.66 8.97 -13.31
C ILE A 234 -7.16 8.93 -13.68
N PRO A 235 -6.80 9.05 -14.97
CA PRO A 235 -5.40 8.92 -15.41
C PRO A 235 -4.42 9.90 -14.76
N THR A 236 -4.90 11.02 -14.23
CA THR A 236 -4.12 12.03 -13.48
C THR A 236 -4.17 11.81 -11.97
N ALA A 237 -4.66 10.66 -11.50
CA ALA A 237 -4.61 10.31 -10.09
C ALA A 237 -3.29 9.61 -9.75
N HIS A 238 -2.77 9.94 -8.57
CA HIS A 238 -1.57 9.34 -7.97
C HIS A 238 -1.92 8.75 -6.62
N VAL A 239 -1.36 7.58 -6.32
CA VAL A 239 -1.58 6.90 -5.05
C VAL A 239 -0.44 7.22 -4.10
N VAL A 240 -0.78 7.59 -2.87
CA VAL A 240 0.19 7.85 -1.80
C VAL A 240 0.20 6.66 -0.84
N PRO A 241 1.27 5.86 -0.80
CA PRO A 241 1.30 4.63 -0.03
C PRO A 241 1.39 4.88 1.48
N SER A 242 0.72 4.02 2.27
CA SER A 242 0.69 4.10 3.74
C SER A 242 1.51 3.02 4.43
N ASN A 243 2.18 2.14 3.68
CA ASN A 243 2.97 1.05 4.27
C ASN A 243 3.99 1.60 5.29
N GLY A 244 4.09 0.94 6.44
CA GLY A 244 4.96 1.32 7.54
C GLY A 244 4.57 2.58 8.32
N CYS A 245 3.51 3.30 7.94
CA CYS A 245 3.04 4.46 8.70
C CYS A 245 2.39 4.00 10.01
N PRO A 246 2.92 4.37 11.19
CA PRO A 246 2.41 3.88 12.45
C PRO A 246 0.94 4.19 12.68
N CYS A 247 0.16 3.18 13.07
CA CYS A 247 -1.26 3.33 13.38
C CYS A 247 -1.49 3.51 14.89
N ALA A 248 -2.61 4.14 15.23
CA ALA A 248 -3.12 4.25 16.59
C ALA A 248 -3.72 2.92 17.06
N SER A 249 -4.03 2.81 18.36
CA SER A 249 -4.55 1.58 18.98
C SER A 249 -5.92 1.12 18.46
N ASP A 250 -6.62 1.98 17.72
CA ASP A 250 -7.89 1.63 17.08
C ASP A 250 -7.73 0.94 15.72
N ASN A 251 -6.51 0.86 15.20
CA ASN A 251 -6.15 0.27 13.91
C ASN A 251 -6.86 0.92 12.68
N ILE A 252 -7.35 2.15 12.85
CA ILE A 252 -8.05 2.92 11.80
C ILE A 252 -7.35 4.25 11.56
N HIS A 253 -6.90 4.91 12.63
CA HIS A 253 -6.24 6.21 12.56
C HIS A 253 -4.72 6.07 12.65
N PHE A 254 -4.01 7.03 12.06
CA PHE A 254 -2.57 7.12 12.21
C PHE A 254 -2.17 7.74 13.56
N THR A 255 -1.00 7.39 14.07
CA THR A 255 -0.37 8.14 15.16
C THR A 255 0.10 9.51 14.65
N VAL A 256 0.59 10.38 15.54
CA VAL A 256 1.18 11.66 15.14
C VAL A 256 2.35 11.46 14.16
N ALA A 257 3.21 10.47 14.41
CA ALA A 257 4.30 10.09 13.50
C ALA A 257 3.76 9.59 12.14
N GLY A 258 2.69 8.79 12.16
CA GLY A 258 2.03 8.31 10.94
C GLY A 258 1.43 9.45 10.10
N TYR A 259 0.78 10.44 10.72
CA TYR A 259 0.28 11.63 9.99
C TYR A 259 1.41 12.46 9.40
N ARG A 260 2.53 12.62 10.13
CA ARG A 260 3.71 13.32 9.62
C ARG A 260 4.27 12.61 8.41
N THR A 261 4.45 11.28 8.49
CA THR A 261 4.95 10.46 7.37
C THR A 261 4.03 10.54 6.16
N MET A 262 2.71 10.36 6.36
CA MET A 262 1.75 10.45 5.25
C MET A 262 1.75 11.85 4.61
N GLY A 263 1.78 12.90 5.41
CA GLY A 263 1.87 14.28 4.90
C GLY A 263 3.13 14.51 4.06
N LYS A 264 4.30 14.03 4.53
CA LYS A 264 5.54 14.05 3.75
C LYS A 264 5.39 13.31 2.42
N ARG A 265 4.81 12.11 2.42
CA ARG A 265 4.61 11.29 1.21
C ARG A 265 3.67 11.97 0.21
N TYR A 266 2.59 12.60 0.65
CA TYR A 266 1.76 13.43 -0.22
C TYR A 266 2.59 14.54 -0.91
N ALA A 267 3.45 15.22 -0.14
CA ALA A 267 4.31 16.26 -0.70
C ALA A 267 5.33 15.70 -1.70
N TYR A 268 5.94 14.55 -1.40
CA TYR A 268 6.91 13.91 -2.31
C TYR A 268 6.25 13.52 -3.64
N GLU A 269 5.05 12.94 -3.61
CA GLU A 269 4.34 12.62 -4.84
C GLU A 269 3.94 13.87 -5.63
N VAL A 270 3.51 14.95 -4.96
CA VAL A 270 3.22 16.23 -5.62
C VAL A 270 4.49 16.81 -6.26
N LEU A 271 5.60 16.90 -5.53
CA LEU A 271 6.87 17.44 -6.04
C LEU A 271 7.38 16.62 -7.23
N LYS A 272 7.28 15.30 -7.17
CA LYS A 272 7.64 14.39 -8.25
C LYS A 272 6.80 14.63 -9.51
N VAL A 273 5.49 14.78 -9.37
CA VAL A 273 4.59 15.10 -10.49
C VAL A 273 4.89 16.48 -11.09
N MET A 274 5.28 17.45 -10.25
CA MET A 274 5.74 18.77 -10.71
C MET A 274 7.12 18.75 -11.39
N GLY A 275 7.83 17.61 -11.38
CA GLY A 275 9.20 17.49 -11.90
C GLY A 275 10.24 18.23 -11.03
N LEU A 276 9.94 18.43 -9.74
CA LEU A 276 10.82 19.10 -8.80
C LEU A 276 11.58 18.08 -7.94
N GLU A 277 12.74 18.51 -7.39
CA GLU A 277 13.48 17.68 -6.45
C GLU A 277 12.71 17.55 -5.12
N THR A 278 12.73 16.34 -4.56
CA THR A 278 12.09 16.04 -3.28
C THR A 278 13.03 16.28 -2.08
N LYS A 279 13.84 17.33 -2.16
CA LYS A 279 14.81 17.71 -1.12
C LYS A 279 14.51 19.07 -0.56
N ALA A 280 14.87 19.28 0.71
CA ALA A 280 14.80 20.61 1.31
C ALA A 280 15.79 21.56 0.63
N GLN A 281 15.39 22.83 0.53
CA GLN A 281 16.29 23.90 0.12
C GLN A 281 17.42 24.07 1.14
N ALA A 282 18.61 24.36 0.65
CA ALA A 282 19.79 24.56 1.50
C ALA A 282 19.63 25.73 2.49
N ASP A 283 18.83 26.73 2.15
CA ASP A 283 18.58 27.95 2.93
C ASP A 283 17.27 27.90 3.75
N TYR A 284 16.58 26.75 3.77
CA TYR A 284 15.36 26.60 4.57
C TYR A 284 15.67 26.73 6.08
N ALA A 285 14.89 27.57 6.76
CA ALA A 285 15.08 27.84 8.18
C ALA A 285 14.44 26.75 9.06
N TRP A 286 15.25 25.75 9.43
CA TRP A 286 14.83 24.64 10.27
C TRP A 286 14.75 25.04 11.76
N SER A 287 13.65 24.68 12.44
CA SER A 287 13.69 24.52 13.89
C SER A 287 14.31 23.14 14.23
N ASP A 288 14.97 23.03 15.39
CA ASP A 288 15.65 21.79 15.79
C ASP A 288 14.70 20.58 15.81
N GLY A 289 13.48 20.76 16.32
CA GLY A 289 12.49 19.68 16.38
C GLY A 289 11.99 19.28 15.00
N LEU A 290 11.66 20.25 14.15
CA LEU A 290 11.17 19.97 12.79
C LEU A 290 12.26 19.30 11.94
N LYS A 291 13.52 19.77 12.04
CA LYS A 291 14.63 19.17 11.31
C LYS A 291 14.77 17.68 11.60
N LYS A 292 14.65 17.26 12.87
CA LYS A 292 14.78 15.87 13.30
C LYS A 292 13.76 14.94 12.67
N ILE A 293 12.56 15.43 12.35
CA ILE A 293 11.49 14.64 11.70
C ILE A 293 11.87 14.24 10.27
N TYR A 294 12.74 14.99 9.62
CA TYR A 294 13.20 14.75 8.24
C TYR A 294 14.61 14.14 8.17
N GLN A 295 15.39 14.25 9.24
CA GLN A 295 16.75 13.75 9.29
C GLN A 295 16.76 12.26 9.59
N LEU A 296 17.24 11.44 8.67
CA LEU A 296 17.48 10.03 8.96
C LEU A 296 18.69 9.90 9.89
N GLU A 297 18.58 9.11 10.96
CA GLU A 297 19.67 8.75 11.85
C GLU A 297 20.39 7.49 11.35
N SER A 298 19.62 6.46 10.96
CA SER A 298 20.17 5.22 10.43
C SER A 298 19.17 4.47 9.56
N LEU A 299 19.66 3.71 8.58
CA LEU A 299 18.92 2.59 8.02
C LEU A 299 19.02 1.41 9.00
N ASP A 300 17.91 0.74 9.24
CA ASP A 300 17.85 -0.38 10.19
C ASP A 300 18.56 -1.61 9.60
N PRO A 301 19.27 -2.39 10.43
CA PRO A 301 19.94 -3.60 9.96
C PRO A 301 18.96 -4.59 9.33
N VAL A 302 19.39 -5.23 8.26
CA VAL A 302 18.70 -6.36 7.62
C VAL A 302 19.57 -7.60 7.83
N ASP A 303 18.96 -8.71 8.26
CA ASP A 303 19.63 -10.00 8.44
C ASP A 303 20.25 -10.50 7.12
N ASP A 304 21.28 -11.33 7.23
CA ASP A 304 21.92 -12.00 6.11
C ASP A 304 20.88 -12.79 5.31
N ILE A 305 20.92 -12.63 3.98
CA ILE A 305 19.97 -13.28 3.09
C ILE A 305 20.56 -14.54 2.52
N GLN A 306 19.80 -15.63 2.62
CA GLN A 306 20.11 -16.89 1.96
C GLN A 306 19.08 -17.15 0.87
N LEU A 307 19.55 -17.39 -0.35
CA LEU A 307 18.72 -17.72 -1.50
C LEU A 307 19.10 -19.11 -2.05
N ARG A 308 18.11 -19.76 -2.67
CA ARG A 308 18.41 -20.85 -3.62
C ARG A 308 18.74 -20.24 -4.98
N VAL A 309 19.56 -20.94 -5.77
CA VAL A 309 19.73 -20.58 -7.18
C VAL A 309 18.39 -20.70 -7.91
N GLY A 310 17.96 -19.63 -8.57
CA GLY A 310 16.65 -19.51 -9.19
C GLY A 310 15.60 -18.85 -8.28
N GLY A 311 15.90 -18.70 -6.99
CA GLY A 311 14.99 -18.05 -6.01
C GLY A 311 15.18 -16.53 -5.92
N SER A 312 14.23 -15.88 -5.23
CA SER A 312 14.23 -14.45 -4.99
C SER A 312 13.71 -14.10 -3.61
N LYS A 313 14.12 -12.92 -3.10
CA LYS A 313 13.60 -12.35 -1.84
C LYS A 313 13.25 -10.89 -2.03
N VAL A 314 12.07 -10.51 -1.53
CA VAL A 314 11.63 -9.12 -1.44
C VAL A 314 12.26 -8.49 -0.21
N LEU A 315 12.94 -7.35 -0.38
CA LEU A 315 13.58 -6.60 0.70
C LEU A 315 12.61 -5.56 1.27
N ALA A 316 12.63 -5.40 2.59
CA ALA A 316 11.98 -4.31 3.30
C ALA A 316 13.06 -3.50 4.03
N ILE A 317 13.23 -2.25 3.63
CA ILE A 317 14.22 -1.34 4.19
C ILE A 317 13.51 -0.35 5.11
N TRP A 318 13.90 -0.35 6.37
CA TRP A 318 13.38 0.57 7.37
C TRP A 318 14.46 1.58 7.76
N GLY A 319 14.02 2.76 8.17
CA GLY A 319 14.90 3.80 8.68
C GLY A 319 14.39 4.36 9.99
N THR A 320 15.31 4.71 10.88
CA THR A 320 15.06 5.41 12.14
C THR A 320 15.48 6.86 11.98
N PHE A 321 14.57 7.79 12.26
CA PHE A 321 14.79 9.24 12.16
C PHE A 321 15.27 9.82 13.49
N ALA A 322 15.88 11.02 13.45
CA ALA A 322 16.52 11.63 14.61
C ALA A 322 15.57 12.05 15.75
N ASP A 323 14.26 12.04 15.51
CA ASP A 323 13.22 12.17 16.54
C ASP A 323 12.78 10.82 17.12
N GLY A 324 13.35 9.69 16.64
CA GLY A 324 13.10 8.34 17.09
C GLY A 324 11.94 7.62 16.39
N HIS A 325 11.22 8.26 15.46
CA HIS A 325 10.22 7.55 14.69
C HIS A 325 10.85 6.69 13.58
N ARG A 326 10.11 5.68 13.10
CA ARG A 326 10.55 4.78 12.03
C ARG A 326 9.63 4.88 10.83
N GLU A 327 10.23 4.80 9.63
CA GLU A 327 9.51 4.76 8.36
C GLU A 327 9.97 3.57 7.51
N ASN A 328 9.05 3.02 6.72
CA ASN A 328 9.41 2.06 5.68
C ASN A 328 9.88 2.83 4.44
N LEU A 329 11.16 2.71 4.13
CA LEU A 329 11.85 3.42 3.05
C LEU A 329 12.10 2.54 1.82
N THR A 330 11.49 1.37 1.76
CA THR A 330 11.75 0.36 0.71
C THR A 330 11.59 0.94 -0.70
N ASN A 331 10.56 1.72 -0.93
CA ASN A 331 10.26 2.30 -2.25
C ASN A 331 11.06 3.56 -2.57
N GLU A 332 11.68 4.17 -1.55
CA GLU A 332 12.53 5.35 -1.66
C GLU A 332 14.01 5.01 -1.75
N CYS A 333 14.38 3.76 -1.42
CA CYS A 333 15.76 3.27 -1.54
C CYS A 333 16.10 2.86 -2.97
N THR A 334 17.32 3.17 -3.38
CA THR A 334 17.94 2.55 -4.57
C THR A 334 18.70 1.31 -4.12
N LEU A 335 18.33 0.15 -4.65
CA LEU A 335 19.03 -1.11 -4.42
C LEU A 335 20.00 -1.39 -5.57
N THR A 336 21.24 -1.74 -5.25
CA THR A 336 22.28 -2.11 -6.24
C THR A 336 23.05 -3.33 -5.78
N SER A 337 23.50 -4.14 -6.76
CA SER A 337 24.43 -5.24 -6.54
C SER A 337 25.24 -5.49 -7.79
N SER A 338 26.52 -5.87 -7.64
CA SER A 338 27.34 -6.42 -8.72
C SER A 338 27.19 -7.93 -8.85
N ASP A 339 26.55 -8.57 -7.87
CA ASP A 339 26.57 -10.02 -7.66
C ASP A 339 25.22 -10.66 -7.92
N PHE A 340 24.14 -9.92 -7.71
CA PHE A 340 22.77 -10.39 -7.77
C PHE A 340 21.92 -9.53 -8.71
N THR A 341 20.86 -10.11 -9.24
CA THR A 341 19.89 -9.35 -10.05
C THR A 341 18.92 -8.63 -9.11
N ILE A 342 18.70 -7.34 -9.35
CA ILE A 342 17.77 -6.51 -8.60
C ILE A 342 16.66 -6.04 -9.54
N GLU A 343 15.41 -6.32 -9.17
CA GLU A 343 14.22 -5.81 -9.85
C GLU A 343 13.30 -5.13 -8.82
N GLY A 344 13.24 -3.81 -8.84
CA GLY A 344 12.58 -3.03 -7.80
C GLY A 344 13.22 -3.28 -6.44
N ASN A 345 12.45 -3.83 -5.50
CA ASN A 345 12.92 -4.23 -4.17
C ASN A 345 13.18 -5.74 -4.03
N THR A 346 13.25 -6.47 -5.14
CA THR A 346 13.48 -7.91 -5.15
C THR A 346 14.91 -8.23 -5.54
N VAL A 347 15.61 -9.04 -4.73
CA VAL A 347 16.91 -9.61 -5.04
C VAL A 347 16.74 -11.06 -5.50
N SER A 348 17.42 -11.46 -6.59
CA SER A 348 17.38 -12.82 -7.11
C SER A 348 18.77 -13.32 -7.51
N ALA A 349 18.95 -14.65 -7.51
CA ALA A 349 20.20 -15.33 -7.81
C ALA A 349 20.03 -16.36 -8.94
N THR A 350 20.95 -16.37 -9.89
CA THR A 350 20.96 -17.34 -11.02
C THR A 350 22.11 -18.34 -10.95
N ALA A 351 22.98 -18.23 -9.97
CA ALA A 351 24.12 -19.14 -9.75
C ALA A 351 24.57 -19.11 -8.29
N ASP A 352 25.33 -20.13 -7.87
CA ASP A 352 25.98 -20.18 -6.55
C ASP A 352 26.92 -18.98 -6.40
N LYS A 353 26.65 -18.13 -5.42
CA LYS A 353 27.41 -16.91 -5.20
C LYS A 353 27.22 -16.36 -3.79
N THR A 354 28.24 -15.70 -3.28
CA THR A 354 28.18 -14.85 -2.10
C THR A 354 28.56 -13.42 -2.49
N GLY A 355 27.85 -12.45 -2.01
CA GLY A 355 28.08 -11.04 -2.33
C GLY A 355 27.22 -10.13 -1.48
N THR A 356 26.98 -8.92 -1.96
CA THR A 356 26.22 -7.92 -1.20
C THR A 356 25.19 -7.22 -2.08
N VAL A 357 24.14 -6.76 -1.41
CA VAL A 357 23.20 -5.75 -1.93
C VAL A 357 23.42 -4.48 -1.11
N THR A 358 23.54 -3.34 -1.79
CA THR A 358 23.62 -2.04 -1.14
C THR A 358 22.29 -1.32 -1.33
N ALA A 359 21.65 -0.94 -0.23
CA ALA A 359 20.53 -0.03 -0.22
C ALA A 359 21.05 1.39 0.04
N THR A 360 20.71 2.32 -0.83
CA THR A 360 21.07 3.74 -0.72
C THR A 360 19.80 4.56 -0.61
N TYR A 361 19.72 5.39 0.42
CA TYR A 361 18.64 6.34 0.66
C TYR A 361 19.23 7.75 0.80
N THR A 362 18.61 8.72 0.13
CA THR A 362 18.91 10.14 0.37
C THR A 362 17.76 10.75 1.14
N ASP A 363 18.03 11.23 2.34
CA ASP A 363 17.00 11.85 3.18
C ASP A 363 16.52 13.19 2.60
N PHE A 364 15.42 13.73 3.15
CA PHE A 364 14.85 14.98 2.67
C PHE A 364 15.82 16.18 2.80
N LEU A 365 16.80 16.11 3.72
CA LEU A 365 17.85 17.11 3.89
C LEU A 365 19.00 16.97 2.87
N GLY A 366 18.95 15.93 2.01
CA GLY A 366 19.95 15.67 0.99
C GLY A 366 21.16 14.87 1.45
N GLN A 367 21.13 14.30 2.66
CA GLN A 367 22.18 13.41 3.15
C GLN A 367 21.96 11.99 2.65
N GLU A 368 23.01 11.37 2.09
CA GLU A 368 23.00 10.00 1.65
C GLU A 368 23.33 9.03 2.79
N HIS A 369 22.57 7.96 2.88
CA HIS A 369 22.75 6.86 3.84
C HIS A 369 22.83 5.54 3.08
N GLN A 370 23.69 4.64 3.52
CA GLN A 370 23.89 3.35 2.88
C GLN A 370 23.78 2.21 3.89
N LEU A 371 23.15 1.12 3.47
CA LEU A 371 23.07 -0.14 4.20
C LEU A 371 23.60 -1.27 3.30
N THR A 372 24.59 -2.01 3.78
CA THR A 372 25.10 -3.20 3.10
C THR A 372 24.43 -4.44 3.67
N ILE A 373 23.85 -5.26 2.82
CA ILE A 373 23.13 -6.49 3.15
C ILE A 373 23.93 -7.66 2.55
N ASN A 374 24.35 -8.62 3.38
CA ASN A 374 25.01 -9.81 2.89
C ASN A 374 23.99 -10.75 2.24
N VAL A 375 24.34 -11.31 1.10
CA VAL A 375 23.51 -12.27 0.37
C VAL A 375 24.37 -13.46 -0.03
N SER A 376 23.86 -14.65 0.22
CA SER A 376 24.44 -15.91 -0.28
C SER A 376 23.38 -16.67 -1.08
N ALA A 377 23.79 -17.25 -2.19
CA ALA A 377 22.95 -18.13 -2.99
C ALA A 377 23.67 -19.46 -3.21
N ALA A 378 22.96 -20.55 -3.04
CA ALA A 378 23.49 -21.88 -3.24
C ALA A 378 22.47 -22.78 -3.95
N SER A 379 22.95 -23.65 -4.84
CA SER A 379 22.11 -24.64 -5.53
C SER A 379 21.54 -25.70 -4.58
N SER A 380 22.12 -25.84 -3.39
CA SER A 380 21.77 -26.79 -2.36
C SER A 380 21.36 -26.13 -1.03
N GLY A 381 20.75 -24.94 -1.08
CA GLY A 381 20.17 -24.31 0.11
C GLY A 381 19.04 -25.15 0.71
N PRO A 382 18.72 -24.97 2.01
CA PRO A 382 17.57 -25.65 2.60
C PRO A 382 16.31 -25.28 1.83
N ASN A 383 15.50 -26.29 1.49
CA ASN A 383 14.21 -26.06 0.89
C ASN A 383 13.31 -25.38 1.93
N GLN A 384 12.68 -24.27 1.56
CA GLN A 384 11.70 -23.62 2.42
C GLN A 384 10.30 -23.91 1.91
N VAL A 385 9.37 -24.10 2.82
CA VAL A 385 7.98 -24.44 2.51
C VAL A 385 7.03 -23.57 3.33
N LEU A 386 5.89 -23.26 2.77
CA LEU A 386 4.79 -22.69 3.56
C LEU A 386 4.24 -23.75 4.51
N VAL A 387 4.20 -23.43 5.79
CA VAL A 387 3.60 -24.27 6.83
C VAL A 387 2.34 -23.58 7.35
N LEU A 388 1.23 -24.30 7.25
CA LEU A 388 -0.06 -23.92 7.80
C LEU A 388 -0.32 -24.82 9.02
N ASN A 389 -0.18 -24.26 10.22
CA ASN A 389 -0.39 -25.01 11.46
C ASN A 389 -1.86 -24.94 11.90
N SER A 390 -2.53 -26.08 11.92
CA SER A 390 -3.94 -26.25 12.31
C SER A 390 -3.99 -26.98 13.67
N PRO A 391 -4.19 -26.26 14.80
CA PRO A 391 -4.20 -26.89 16.14
C PRO A 391 -5.29 -27.94 16.30
N THR A 392 -6.40 -27.78 15.61
CA THR A 392 -7.55 -28.71 15.64
C THR A 392 -8.15 -28.86 14.24
N LYS A 393 -8.66 -30.07 13.94
CA LYS A 393 -9.40 -30.33 12.71
C LYS A 393 -10.78 -29.69 12.76
N GLY A 394 -11.21 -29.11 11.64
CA GLY A 394 -12.60 -28.78 11.40
C GLY A 394 -13.41 -29.98 10.86
N ALA A 395 -14.70 -29.82 10.76
CA ALA A 395 -15.61 -30.79 10.16
C ALA A 395 -15.67 -30.72 8.63
N ASN A 396 -15.40 -29.54 8.09
CA ASN A 396 -15.55 -29.22 6.66
C ASN A 396 -14.25 -28.65 6.08
N GLN A 397 -14.09 -28.73 4.77
CA GLN A 397 -12.92 -28.16 4.06
C GLN A 397 -12.80 -26.65 4.30
N TRP A 398 -13.90 -25.91 4.35
CA TRP A 398 -13.94 -24.45 4.55
C TRP A 398 -13.75 -23.97 5.99
N ASP A 399 -13.59 -24.89 6.95
CA ASP A 399 -13.35 -24.49 8.35
C ASP A 399 -11.96 -23.86 8.54
N ASN A 400 -11.02 -24.10 7.62
CA ASN A 400 -9.76 -23.40 7.47
C ASN A 400 -9.45 -23.20 5.99
N GLU A 401 -9.13 -21.98 5.62
CA GLU A 401 -8.76 -21.60 4.26
C GLU A 401 -7.43 -20.83 4.28
N ALA A 402 -6.48 -21.27 3.46
CA ALA A 402 -5.32 -20.47 3.11
C ALA A 402 -5.61 -19.80 1.76
N ILE A 403 -5.46 -18.48 1.71
CA ILE A 403 -5.86 -17.65 0.58
C ILE A 403 -4.63 -16.95 0.04
N VAL A 404 -4.31 -17.17 -1.23
CA VAL A 404 -3.23 -16.46 -1.94
C VAL A 404 -3.80 -15.51 -2.98
N LYS A 405 -3.36 -14.25 -2.94
CA LYS A 405 -3.70 -13.23 -3.93
C LYS A 405 -2.79 -13.36 -5.15
N LEU A 406 -3.38 -13.36 -6.33
CA LEU A 406 -2.66 -13.37 -7.61
C LEU A 406 -2.05 -11.98 -7.87
N ALA A 407 -0.81 -11.95 -8.36
CA ALA A 407 -0.15 -10.72 -8.80
C ALA A 407 -0.84 -10.13 -10.05
N ILE A 408 -1.41 -11.01 -10.88
CA ILE A 408 -2.20 -10.67 -12.06
C ILE A 408 -3.50 -11.49 -11.97
N PRO A 409 -4.69 -10.86 -11.98
CA PRO A 409 -5.94 -11.60 -11.99
C PRO A 409 -6.09 -12.48 -13.24
N MET A 410 -6.79 -13.61 -13.10
CA MET A 410 -7.20 -14.43 -14.23
C MET A 410 -8.19 -13.66 -15.12
N GLU A 411 -8.15 -13.91 -16.42
CA GLU A 411 -9.15 -13.39 -17.35
C GLU A 411 -10.26 -14.43 -17.57
N LYS A 412 -11.52 -13.99 -17.48
CA LYS A 412 -12.66 -14.86 -17.77
C LYS A 412 -12.57 -15.47 -19.17
N GLY A 413 -12.75 -16.77 -19.24
CA GLY A 413 -12.74 -17.52 -20.50
C GLY A 413 -11.38 -18.04 -20.95
N LYS A 414 -10.28 -17.62 -20.34
CA LYS A 414 -8.94 -18.19 -20.55
C LYS A 414 -8.71 -19.43 -19.70
N SER A 415 -7.78 -20.27 -20.11
CA SER A 415 -7.40 -21.49 -19.39
C SER A 415 -6.13 -21.28 -18.60
N TYR A 416 -6.09 -21.81 -17.38
CA TYR A 416 -4.96 -21.69 -16.45
C TYR A 416 -4.55 -23.05 -15.92
N VAL A 417 -3.27 -23.15 -15.55
CA VAL A 417 -2.70 -24.31 -14.87
C VAL A 417 -2.19 -23.86 -13.51
N ILE A 418 -2.74 -24.43 -12.45
CA ILE A 418 -2.27 -24.24 -11.07
C ILE A 418 -1.50 -25.51 -10.69
N ARG A 419 -0.32 -25.37 -10.07
CA ARG A 419 0.48 -26.47 -9.55
C ARG A 419 0.87 -26.20 -8.11
N ALA A 420 1.00 -27.25 -7.31
CA ALA A 420 1.55 -27.18 -5.96
C ALA A 420 2.11 -28.55 -5.55
N THR A 421 3.12 -28.52 -4.71
CA THR A 421 3.64 -29.71 -4.02
C THR A 421 3.18 -29.65 -2.57
N MET A 422 2.47 -30.67 -2.08
CA MET A 422 1.80 -30.62 -0.77
C MET A 422 1.91 -31.91 0.03
N LYS A 423 1.96 -31.80 1.37
CA LYS A 423 1.78 -32.89 2.35
C LYS A 423 1.08 -32.38 3.61
N ALA A 424 0.62 -33.27 4.49
CA ALA A 424 0.13 -32.91 5.81
C ALA A 424 0.53 -33.95 6.88
N ASP A 425 0.74 -33.51 8.13
CA ASP A 425 1.03 -34.41 9.27
C ASP A 425 -0.17 -35.30 9.58
N ASP A 426 -1.38 -34.74 9.51
CA ASP A 426 -2.65 -35.45 9.73
C ASP A 426 -3.59 -35.20 8.52
N PRO A 427 -3.38 -35.96 7.42
CA PRO A 427 -3.96 -35.69 6.12
C PRO A 427 -5.46 -35.98 6.04
N SER A 428 -6.13 -35.30 5.11
CA SER A 428 -7.52 -35.50 4.73
C SER A 428 -7.72 -35.00 3.29
N ASP A 429 -8.99 -34.90 2.86
CA ASP A 429 -9.35 -34.28 1.61
C ASP A 429 -9.30 -32.74 1.69
N PHE A 430 -8.87 -32.14 0.59
CA PHE A 430 -8.82 -30.68 0.39
C PHE A 430 -9.29 -30.32 -1.02
N ALA A 431 -9.58 -29.04 -1.23
CA ALA A 431 -9.91 -28.51 -2.55
C ALA A 431 -9.23 -27.16 -2.77
N ILE A 432 -9.10 -26.75 -4.04
CA ILE A 432 -8.73 -25.37 -4.39
C ILE A 432 -9.92 -24.70 -5.05
N TRP A 433 -10.14 -23.44 -4.65
CA TRP A 433 -11.25 -22.65 -5.14
C TRP A 433 -10.76 -21.28 -5.59
N PRO A 434 -10.49 -21.08 -6.89
CA PRO A 434 -10.32 -19.73 -7.42
C PRO A 434 -11.57 -18.90 -7.16
N ARG A 435 -11.39 -17.67 -6.68
CA ARG A 435 -12.46 -16.76 -6.30
C ARG A 435 -12.18 -15.36 -6.85
N TYR A 436 -13.25 -14.66 -7.24
CA TYR A 436 -13.18 -13.27 -7.66
C TYR A 436 -13.57 -12.36 -6.50
N ASP A 437 -12.59 -11.95 -5.67
CA ASP A 437 -12.83 -11.14 -4.48
C ASP A 437 -13.29 -9.72 -4.81
N ALA A 438 -12.89 -9.17 -5.94
CA ALA A 438 -13.36 -7.87 -6.41
C ALA A 438 -14.81 -7.88 -6.97
N SER A 439 -15.48 -9.05 -7.01
CA SER A 439 -16.90 -9.16 -7.41
C SER A 439 -17.81 -8.32 -6.50
N THR A 440 -18.90 -7.84 -7.07
CA THR A 440 -20.01 -7.22 -6.32
C THR A 440 -21.05 -8.24 -5.84
N ASN A 441 -20.99 -9.48 -6.33
CA ASN A 441 -21.87 -10.58 -5.93
C ASN A 441 -21.36 -11.12 -4.57
N ARG A 442 -22.16 -10.93 -3.52
CA ARG A 442 -21.79 -11.27 -2.13
C ARG A 442 -22.74 -12.32 -1.56
N ASP A 443 -22.17 -13.22 -0.76
CA ASP A 443 -22.94 -14.16 0.05
C ASP A 443 -23.54 -13.45 1.30
N GLN A 444 -24.27 -14.22 2.10
CA GLN A 444 -24.92 -13.68 3.33
C GLN A 444 -23.95 -13.22 4.41
N TRP A 445 -22.66 -13.55 4.31
CA TRP A 445 -21.60 -13.16 5.24
C TRP A 445 -20.70 -12.05 4.67
N GLY A 446 -20.98 -11.57 3.44
CA GLY A 446 -20.24 -10.50 2.79
C GLY A 446 -19.03 -10.94 1.97
N ASN A 447 -18.77 -12.25 1.86
CA ASN A 447 -17.72 -12.76 0.99
C ASN A 447 -18.16 -12.77 -0.47
N SER A 448 -17.22 -12.79 -1.42
CA SER A 448 -17.57 -12.99 -2.82
C SER A 448 -18.25 -14.35 -3.03
N ALA A 449 -19.38 -14.33 -3.70
CA ALA A 449 -20.08 -15.55 -4.13
C ALA A 449 -19.58 -16.10 -5.48
N ASP A 450 -18.68 -15.40 -6.17
CA ASP A 450 -18.12 -15.81 -7.45
C ASP A 450 -16.90 -16.70 -7.22
N ILE A 451 -17.16 -17.94 -6.83
CA ILE A 451 -16.18 -18.99 -6.52
C ILE A 451 -16.31 -20.09 -7.57
N GLN A 452 -15.18 -20.51 -8.14
CA GLN A 452 -15.12 -21.69 -8.99
C GLN A 452 -14.63 -22.90 -8.19
N TYR A 453 -15.51 -23.85 -7.91
CA TYR A 453 -15.18 -25.05 -7.15
C TYR A 453 -14.49 -26.07 -8.05
N LEU A 454 -13.23 -26.41 -7.74
CA LEU A 454 -12.50 -27.48 -8.39
C LEU A 454 -12.64 -28.79 -7.59
N SER A 455 -12.25 -29.91 -8.20
CA SER A 455 -12.34 -31.24 -7.59
C SER A 455 -11.51 -31.32 -6.30
N SER A 456 -12.00 -32.08 -5.32
CA SER A 456 -11.27 -32.41 -4.10
C SER A 456 -10.23 -33.51 -4.35
N TYR A 457 -9.12 -33.45 -3.61
CA TYR A 457 -8.03 -34.41 -3.62
C TYR A 457 -7.68 -34.81 -2.19
N ASN A 458 -7.06 -35.97 -2.02
CA ASN A 458 -6.55 -36.41 -0.72
C ASN A 458 -5.06 -36.11 -0.61
N LEU A 459 -4.63 -35.49 0.48
CA LEU A 459 -3.22 -35.41 0.84
C LEU A 459 -2.75 -36.72 1.49
N THR A 460 -1.43 -36.88 1.55
CA THR A 460 -0.74 -37.89 2.34
C THR A 460 0.29 -37.25 3.25
N THR A 461 0.98 -38.08 4.05
CA THR A 461 2.11 -37.62 4.88
C THR A 461 3.41 -37.45 4.08
N GLN A 462 3.40 -37.74 2.78
CA GLN A 462 4.52 -37.53 1.86
C GLN A 462 4.16 -36.44 0.86
N PHE A 463 5.15 -35.66 0.43
CA PHE A 463 4.95 -34.67 -0.60
C PHE A 463 4.42 -35.29 -1.90
N GLN A 464 3.40 -34.69 -2.47
CA GLN A 464 2.75 -35.05 -3.73
C GLN A 464 2.63 -33.81 -4.59
N GLU A 465 2.88 -33.97 -5.89
CA GLU A 465 2.64 -32.94 -6.88
C GLU A 465 1.16 -32.95 -7.30
N PHE A 466 0.56 -31.79 -7.35
CA PHE A 466 -0.81 -31.56 -7.85
C PHE A 466 -0.77 -30.61 -9.03
N SER A 467 -1.68 -30.83 -9.97
CA SER A 467 -1.86 -29.96 -11.12
C SER A 467 -3.35 -29.86 -11.46
N TRP A 468 -3.85 -28.62 -11.49
CA TRP A 468 -5.24 -28.31 -11.83
C TRP A 468 -5.25 -27.49 -13.11
N THR A 469 -5.92 -28.00 -14.15
CA THR A 469 -6.21 -27.23 -15.35
C THR A 469 -7.67 -26.78 -15.31
N MET A 470 -7.89 -25.50 -15.45
CA MET A 470 -9.23 -24.91 -15.39
C MET A 470 -9.41 -23.83 -16.45
N LYS A 471 -10.67 -23.63 -16.87
CA LYS A 471 -11.09 -22.46 -17.64
C LYS A 471 -11.78 -21.50 -16.69
N ALA A 472 -11.25 -20.29 -16.54
CA ALA A 472 -11.78 -19.31 -15.60
C ALA A 472 -13.20 -18.87 -16.00
N ASP A 473 -14.15 -19.03 -15.11
CA ASP A 473 -15.54 -18.59 -15.29
C ASP A 473 -15.77 -17.13 -14.83
N HIS A 474 -14.85 -16.58 -14.02
CA HIS A 474 -14.78 -15.20 -13.58
C HIS A 474 -13.32 -14.71 -13.64
N PRO A 475 -13.07 -13.39 -13.56
CA PRO A 475 -11.71 -12.85 -13.46
C PRO A 475 -11.17 -13.03 -12.01
N HIS A 476 -10.87 -14.31 -11.66
CA HIS A 476 -10.42 -14.65 -10.31
C HIS A 476 -9.13 -13.92 -9.95
N ASP A 477 -9.09 -13.35 -8.76
CA ASP A 477 -7.95 -12.59 -8.23
C ASP A 477 -7.32 -13.23 -6.98
N VAL A 478 -7.93 -14.30 -6.44
CA VAL A 478 -7.37 -15.14 -5.38
C VAL A 478 -7.57 -16.63 -5.67
N ILE A 479 -6.72 -17.45 -5.06
CA ILE A 479 -6.88 -18.92 -4.98
C ILE A 479 -7.00 -19.30 -3.51
N ILE A 480 -8.03 -20.07 -3.17
CA ILE A 480 -8.30 -20.58 -1.84
C ILE A 480 -7.87 -22.05 -1.77
N PHE A 481 -7.07 -22.39 -0.77
CA PHE A 481 -6.82 -23.78 -0.35
C PHE A 481 -7.75 -24.09 0.81
N ALA A 482 -8.80 -24.85 0.55
CA ALA A 482 -9.79 -25.26 1.54
C ALA A 482 -9.31 -26.54 2.23
N ILE A 483 -8.72 -26.41 3.41
CA ILE A 483 -7.91 -27.43 4.11
C ILE A 483 -8.43 -27.74 5.52
N GLY A 484 -9.67 -27.33 5.85
CA GLY A 484 -10.20 -27.36 7.21
C GLY A 484 -10.30 -28.73 7.86
N LYS A 485 -10.33 -29.82 7.10
CA LYS A 485 -10.40 -31.20 7.62
C LYS A 485 -9.06 -31.76 8.09
N MET A 486 -7.96 -31.01 7.94
CA MET A 486 -6.61 -31.43 8.32
C MET A 486 -6.22 -30.90 9.70
N GLY A 487 -5.35 -31.64 10.39
CA GLY A 487 -4.76 -31.23 11.66
C GLY A 487 -3.23 -31.21 11.58
N GLY A 488 -2.58 -30.63 12.60
CA GLY A 488 -1.13 -30.50 12.60
C GLY A 488 -0.63 -29.50 11.57
N ASN A 489 0.50 -29.77 10.94
CA ASN A 489 1.05 -28.93 9.90
C ASN A 489 0.62 -29.42 8.51
N ILE A 490 0.25 -28.49 7.66
CA ILE A 490 0.06 -28.68 6.23
C ILE A 490 1.17 -27.91 5.54
N TYR A 491 1.86 -28.54 4.60
CA TYR A 491 3.02 -28.01 3.90
C TYR A 491 2.67 -27.78 2.44
N ILE A 492 2.98 -26.60 1.93
CA ILE A 492 2.78 -26.22 0.51
C ILE A 492 4.13 -25.71 -0.01
N ASP A 493 4.51 -26.19 -1.19
CA ASP A 493 5.71 -25.79 -1.91
C ASP A 493 5.46 -25.77 -3.41
N ASP A 494 6.36 -25.15 -4.18
CA ASP A 494 6.33 -25.05 -5.65
C ASP A 494 4.94 -24.61 -6.20
N LEU A 495 4.28 -23.70 -5.49
CA LEU A 495 3.00 -23.17 -5.94
C LEU A 495 3.18 -22.25 -7.14
N SER A 496 2.50 -22.56 -8.21
CA SER A 496 2.56 -21.87 -9.50
C SER A 496 1.17 -21.72 -10.10
N CYS A 497 0.90 -20.59 -10.75
CA CYS A 497 -0.29 -20.36 -11.54
C CYS A 497 0.08 -19.58 -12.80
N MET A 498 -0.18 -20.19 -13.97
CA MET A 498 0.11 -19.58 -15.27
C MET A 498 -1.05 -19.77 -16.22
N GLU A 499 -1.22 -18.86 -17.20
CA GLU A 499 -2.09 -19.12 -18.36
C GLU A 499 -1.58 -20.35 -19.11
N GLN A 500 -2.48 -21.22 -19.56
CA GLN A 500 -2.10 -22.44 -20.27
C GLN A 500 -1.36 -22.12 -21.57
N GLY A 501 -0.10 -22.55 -21.65
CA GLY A 501 0.81 -22.23 -22.75
C GLY A 501 1.54 -20.89 -22.62
N GLY A 502 1.27 -20.13 -21.55
CA GLY A 502 2.01 -18.92 -21.18
C GLY A 502 3.25 -19.22 -20.32
N SER A 503 4.06 -18.18 -20.06
CA SER A 503 5.25 -18.26 -19.22
C SER A 503 5.26 -17.26 -18.07
N THR A 504 4.19 -16.48 -17.91
CA THR A 504 4.10 -15.45 -16.85
C THR A 504 3.55 -16.09 -15.59
N GLU A 505 4.35 -16.09 -14.50
CA GLU A 505 3.93 -16.57 -13.19
C GLU A 505 3.02 -15.54 -12.51
N MET A 506 1.90 -16.00 -11.98
CA MET A 506 0.87 -15.15 -11.34
C MET A 506 0.94 -15.24 -9.80
N ILE A 507 1.73 -16.15 -9.25
CA ILE A 507 1.96 -16.30 -7.80
C ILE A 507 3.29 -15.66 -7.43
N ALA A 508 3.26 -14.70 -6.54
CA ALA A 508 4.49 -14.17 -5.96
C ALA A 508 4.97 -15.06 -4.82
N ASN A 509 6.26 -15.43 -4.84
CA ASN A 509 6.89 -16.27 -3.80
C ASN A 509 6.25 -17.65 -3.62
N GLY A 510 5.91 -18.32 -4.71
CA GLY A 510 5.31 -19.67 -4.65
C GLY A 510 6.29 -20.79 -4.32
N THR A 511 7.60 -20.56 -4.43
CA THR A 511 8.71 -21.43 -3.99
C THR A 511 9.10 -21.20 -2.53
N PHE A 512 8.51 -20.21 -1.88
CA PHE A 512 8.76 -19.80 -0.49
C PHE A 512 10.24 -19.55 -0.13
N ASP A 513 11.07 -19.22 -1.10
CA ASP A 513 12.48 -18.85 -0.89
C ASP A 513 12.63 -17.55 -0.07
N SER A 514 11.55 -16.86 0.20
CA SER A 514 11.46 -15.75 1.14
C SER A 514 10.32 -15.94 2.14
N ASP A 515 10.44 -15.32 3.30
CA ASP A 515 9.40 -15.28 4.34
C ASP A 515 8.27 -14.28 4.05
N ASN A 516 8.27 -13.68 2.85
CA ASN A 516 7.25 -12.71 2.47
C ASN A 516 5.91 -13.39 2.15
N LEU A 517 4.99 -13.29 3.09
CA LEU A 517 3.62 -13.78 2.97
C LEU A 517 2.59 -12.65 2.77
N THR A 518 3.00 -11.49 2.26
CA THR A 518 2.12 -10.31 2.08
C THR A 518 0.88 -10.61 1.22
N ASN A 519 1.01 -11.53 0.24
CA ASN A 519 -0.10 -11.94 -0.61
C ASN A 519 -0.90 -13.12 -0.04
N TRP A 520 -0.59 -13.57 1.16
CA TRP A 520 -1.24 -14.69 1.80
C TRP A 520 -2.07 -14.25 3.00
N SER A 521 -3.19 -14.90 3.21
CA SER A 521 -4.02 -14.73 4.40
C SER A 521 -4.65 -16.08 4.79
N VAL A 522 -5.11 -16.18 6.03
CA VAL A 522 -5.85 -17.35 6.51
C VAL A 522 -7.22 -16.91 7.02
N LEU A 523 -8.25 -17.65 6.60
CA LEU A 523 -9.56 -17.62 7.25
C LEU A 523 -9.69 -18.90 8.05
N SER A 524 -9.81 -18.80 9.37
CA SER A 524 -9.75 -19.96 10.24
C SER A 524 -10.76 -19.91 11.39
N TRP A 525 -11.53 -20.96 11.50
CA TRP A 525 -12.42 -21.20 12.65
C TRP A 525 -11.73 -21.99 13.78
N THR A 526 -10.53 -22.52 13.53
CA THR A 526 -9.79 -23.39 14.45
C THR A 526 -8.49 -22.77 14.94
N GLY A 527 -8.18 -21.52 14.59
CA GLY A 527 -6.98 -20.81 15.02
C GLY A 527 -5.71 -21.16 14.21
N GLN A 528 -5.86 -21.49 12.92
CA GLN A 528 -4.74 -21.76 12.01
C GLN A 528 -3.78 -20.59 11.93
N LYS A 529 -2.47 -20.91 11.86
CA LYS A 529 -1.37 -19.96 11.64
C LYS A 529 -0.57 -20.38 10.43
N MET A 530 0.11 -19.42 9.80
CA MET A 530 1.02 -19.67 8.68
C MET A 530 2.41 -19.10 8.97
N SER A 531 3.42 -19.77 8.44
CA SER A 531 4.83 -19.35 8.49
C SER A 531 5.60 -20.03 7.35
N VAL A 532 6.70 -19.44 6.92
CA VAL A 532 7.68 -20.10 6.07
C VAL A 532 8.67 -20.82 6.99
N GLN A 533 8.99 -22.06 6.70
CA GLN A 533 9.91 -22.89 7.50
C GLN A 533 10.81 -23.72 6.59
N GLU A 534 12.00 -24.05 7.08
CA GLU A 534 12.89 -25.00 6.42
C GLU A 534 12.26 -26.40 6.41
N ASP A 535 12.21 -27.03 5.24
CA ASP A 535 11.78 -28.42 5.13
C ASP A 535 12.94 -29.36 5.55
N ALA A 536 12.88 -29.83 6.77
CA ALA A 536 13.89 -30.76 7.33
C ALA A 536 14.02 -32.07 6.54
N SER A 537 13.07 -32.43 5.66
CA SER A 537 13.16 -33.67 4.87
C SER A 537 14.22 -33.59 3.75
N THR A 538 14.57 -32.36 3.29
CA THR A 538 15.61 -32.14 2.28
C THR A 538 17.02 -32.10 2.87
N ALA A 539 17.16 -31.88 4.18
CA ALA A 539 18.48 -31.93 4.86
C ALA A 539 19.14 -33.31 4.78
N ILE A 540 18.37 -34.37 4.61
CA ILE A 540 18.88 -35.73 4.43
C ILE A 540 19.49 -35.93 3.04
N GLU A 541 18.96 -35.32 1.99
CA GLU A 541 19.56 -35.40 0.64
C GLU A 541 20.85 -34.58 0.54
N SER A 542 20.99 -33.46 1.23
CA SER A 542 22.21 -32.65 1.22
C SER A 542 23.39 -33.33 1.96
N VAL A 543 23.10 -34.12 3.01
CA VAL A 543 24.11 -34.92 3.69
C VAL A 543 24.56 -36.13 2.83
N LEU A 544 23.64 -36.68 2.03
CA LEU A 544 23.96 -37.75 1.09
C LEU A 544 24.69 -37.28 -0.17
N SER A 545 24.56 -36.00 -0.55
CA SER A 545 25.25 -35.41 -1.71
C SER A 545 26.65 -34.88 -1.41
N SER A 546 26.98 -34.59 -0.14
CA SER A 546 28.32 -34.16 0.27
C SER A 546 29.35 -35.28 0.45
N GLU A 547 28.91 -36.56 0.48
CA GLU A 547 29.80 -37.72 0.44
C GLU A 547 29.83 -38.33 -0.95
N SER A 548 30.78 -37.96 -1.71
CA SER A 548 31.48 -38.71 -2.78
C SER A 548 31.44 -38.10 -4.18
N ALA A 549 32.47 -37.37 -4.48
CA ALA A 549 33.08 -37.36 -5.82
C ALA A 549 33.92 -38.68 -6.05
N ALA A 550 33.50 -39.82 -5.56
CA ALA A 550 34.21 -41.09 -5.75
C ALA A 550 33.25 -42.29 -5.82
N THR A 551 33.11 -42.84 -7.05
CA THR A 551 32.49 -44.12 -7.39
C THR A 551 30.98 -44.27 -7.17
N LYS A 552 30.24 -44.25 -8.29
CA LYS A 552 28.80 -44.59 -8.33
C LYS A 552 28.57 -45.94 -7.65
N THR A 553 27.82 -45.93 -6.56
CA THR A 553 27.47 -47.15 -5.84
C THR A 553 26.24 -47.78 -6.48
N VAL A 554 26.38 -49.05 -6.90
CA VAL A 554 25.30 -49.81 -7.56
C VAL A 554 24.77 -50.84 -6.57
N TYR A 555 23.42 -50.91 -6.49
CA TYR A 555 22.72 -51.91 -5.67
C TYR A 555 21.83 -52.78 -6.54
N ASP A 556 21.64 -54.03 -6.13
CA ASP A 556 20.61 -54.90 -6.70
C ASP A 556 19.20 -54.48 -6.20
N LEU A 557 18.16 -55.11 -6.77
CA LEU A 557 16.78 -54.80 -6.37
C LEU A 557 16.41 -55.24 -4.95
N GLN A 558 17.29 -55.98 -4.27
CA GLN A 558 17.17 -56.38 -2.87
C GLN A 558 17.97 -55.44 -1.93
N GLY A 559 18.54 -54.35 -2.46
CA GLY A 559 19.27 -53.35 -1.68
C GLY A 559 20.71 -53.78 -1.31
N ARG A 560 21.27 -54.85 -1.91
CA ARG A 560 22.64 -55.27 -1.67
C ARG A 560 23.59 -54.54 -2.60
N ARG A 561 24.67 -53.96 -2.05
CA ARG A 561 25.72 -53.29 -2.80
C ARG A 561 26.45 -54.24 -3.74
N ILE A 562 26.57 -53.88 -5.00
CA ILE A 562 27.35 -54.62 -5.99
C ILE A 562 28.79 -54.12 -5.97
N SER A 563 29.71 -55.01 -5.71
CA SER A 563 31.16 -54.75 -5.79
C SER A 563 31.66 -55.19 -7.17
N GLY A 564 32.08 -54.24 -8.01
CA GLY A 564 32.56 -54.44 -9.37
C GLY A 564 31.62 -53.91 -10.45
N GLN A 565 31.95 -54.12 -11.76
CA GLN A 565 31.08 -53.71 -12.84
C GLN A 565 29.82 -54.56 -12.90
N PRO A 566 28.61 -53.95 -12.83
CA PRO A 566 27.38 -54.70 -12.88
C PRO A 566 27.17 -55.32 -14.28
N SER A 567 26.72 -56.55 -14.33
CA SER A 567 26.31 -57.25 -15.55
C SER A 567 24.97 -56.65 -16.10
N LYS A 568 24.57 -57.06 -17.32
CA LYS A 568 23.25 -56.66 -17.84
C LYS A 568 22.14 -56.97 -16.85
N GLY A 569 21.31 -55.99 -16.54
CA GLY A 569 20.23 -56.17 -15.58
C GLY A 569 19.63 -54.84 -15.10
N LEU A 570 18.68 -54.96 -14.17
CA LEU A 570 18.03 -53.81 -13.52
C LEU A 570 18.67 -53.60 -12.13
N TYR A 571 19.16 -52.39 -11.89
CA TYR A 571 19.89 -52.00 -10.68
C TYR A 571 19.35 -50.68 -10.11
N ILE A 572 19.69 -50.38 -8.88
CA ILE A 572 19.52 -49.09 -8.26
C ILE A 572 20.88 -48.39 -8.30
N ILE A 573 20.99 -47.32 -9.09
CA ILE A 573 22.18 -46.50 -9.21
C ILE A 573 21.75 -45.06 -8.85
N GLU A 574 22.41 -44.50 -7.83
CA GLU A 574 22.02 -43.14 -7.33
C GLU A 574 20.52 -43.04 -7.00
N GLY A 575 19.98 -44.05 -6.30
CA GLY A 575 18.57 -44.10 -5.91
C GLY A 575 17.55 -44.32 -7.06
N LYS A 576 18.01 -44.39 -8.32
CA LYS A 576 17.14 -44.60 -9.49
C LYS A 576 17.25 -46.01 -10.04
N LYS A 577 16.11 -46.61 -10.43
CA LYS A 577 16.08 -47.87 -11.18
C LYS A 577 16.70 -47.66 -12.57
N THR A 578 17.84 -48.27 -12.81
CA THR A 578 18.61 -48.11 -14.05
C THR A 578 18.80 -49.46 -14.73
N VAL A 579 18.54 -49.57 -16.03
CA VAL A 579 18.77 -50.74 -16.84
C VAL A 579 20.17 -50.65 -17.44
N ILE A 580 21.06 -51.62 -17.09
CA ILE A 580 22.34 -51.81 -17.76
C ILE A 580 22.14 -52.81 -18.88
N ARG A 581 22.34 -52.38 -20.13
CA ARG A 581 22.14 -53.16 -21.36
C ARG A 581 23.41 -53.86 -21.83
#